data_b5909776f92a1b759db91c46f6ff4df3
#
_entry.id   b5909776f92a1b759db91c46f6ff4df3
#
_cell.length_a   1.000
_cell.length_b   1.000
_cell.length_c   1.000
_cell.angle_alpha   90.00
_cell.angle_beta   90.00
_cell.angle_gamma   90.00
#
_symmetry.space_group_name_H-M   'P 1'
#
loop_
_entity.id
_entity.type
_entity.pdbx_description
1 polymer ?
#
loop_
_entity_poly.entity_id
_entity_poly.type
_entity_poly.pdbx_seq_one_letter_code
_entity_poly.pdbx_strand_id
1 'polypeptide(L)'
;NQLGTKIMASINDAATVNAVNLVALVLLATNRQSLDETSFKQQIELYITLITNLYGREKISDEALDAGSVISRLQTLGLLQSDEEDFGRVYFLDPFTSVLMTWYQNNIIHLFALASLISKLIVNRRLKLEIDKLLKVTEVISPYIEKELSTKFSQQDIRNTLHFLISNNLVIEEDGGIRPPARTNPNYSRLELLSKILSPSV
;
A
#
# COMPACT_ATOMS: atom_id res chain seq x y z
N ASN A 1 5.79 12.89 25.25
CA ASN A 1 6.11 14.19 24.62
C ASN A 1 4.97 14.64 23.71
N GLN A 2 3.91 15.24 24.34
CA GLN A 2 2.65 15.58 23.66
C GLN A 2 2.84 16.55 22.46
N LEU A 3 3.85 17.44 22.51
CA LEU A 3 4.14 18.38 21.44
C LEU A 3 4.66 17.64 20.18
N GLY A 4 5.58 16.72 20.35
CA GLY A 4 6.12 15.92 19.22
C GLY A 4 5.02 15.12 18.51
N THR A 5 4.11 14.48 19.27
CA THR A 5 2.99 13.74 18.70
C THR A 5 2.03 14.64 17.93
N LYS A 6 1.74 15.85 18.43
CA LYS A 6 0.89 16.84 17.71
C LYS A 6 1.55 17.33 16.42
N ILE A 7 2.85 17.60 16.45
CA ILE A 7 3.59 18.03 15.26
C ILE A 7 3.57 16.92 14.20
N MET A 8 3.86 15.67 14.58
CA MET A 8 3.82 14.54 13.64
C MET A 8 2.43 14.29 13.06
N ALA A 9 1.38 14.40 13.88
CA ALA A 9 0.01 14.30 13.38
C ALA A 9 -0.30 15.39 12.33
N SER A 10 0.12 16.64 12.58
CA SER A 10 -0.08 17.73 11.62
C SER A 10 0.71 17.53 10.32
N ILE A 11 1.92 16.95 10.39
CA ILE A 11 2.72 16.58 9.21
C ILE A 11 2.01 15.49 8.42
N ASN A 12 1.51 14.46 9.09
CA ASN A 12 0.77 13.38 8.45
C ASN A 12 -0.52 13.88 7.78
N ASP A 13 -1.25 14.77 8.43
CA ASP A 13 -2.47 15.38 7.87
C ASP A 13 -2.19 16.21 6.61
N ALA A 14 -1.02 16.84 6.52
CA ALA A 14 -0.59 17.59 5.35
C ALA A 14 0.06 16.72 4.25
N ALA A 15 0.36 15.45 4.52
CA ALA A 15 1.03 14.59 3.58
C ALA A 15 0.21 14.38 2.31
N THR A 16 0.89 14.49 1.15
CA THR A 16 0.35 14.23 -0.18
C THR A 16 1.18 13.16 -0.87
N VAL A 17 0.52 12.20 -1.47
CA VAL A 17 1.16 11.09 -2.19
C VAL A 17 1.62 11.57 -3.57
N ASN A 18 2.90 11.47 -3.86
CA ASN A 18 3.51 11.81 -5.14
C ASN A 18 4.01 10.58 -5.89
N ALA A 19 4.51 10.77 -7.10
CA ALA A 19 5.00 9.67 -7.94
C ALA A 19 6.14 8.87 -7.28
N VAL A 20 7.06 9.52 -6.57
CA VAL A 20 8.18 8.85 -5.90
C VAL A 20 7.69 7.97 -4.74
N ASN A 21 6.71 8.48 -3.96
CA ASN A 21 6.09 7.71 -2.87
C ASN A 21 5.43 6.42 -3.39
N LEU A 22 4.68 6.50 -4.50
CA LEU A 22 3.98 5.33 -5.08
C LEU A 22 4.96 4.25 -5.52
N VAL A 23 6.02 4.63 -6.25
CA VAL A 23 7.05 3.67 -6.69
C VAL A 23 7.77 3.06 -5.50
N ALA A 24 8.11 3.87 -4.49
CA ALA A 24 8.73 3.38 -3.26
C ALA A 24 7.87 2.30 -2.57
N LEU A 25 6.56 2.57 -2.40
CA LEU A 25 5.63 1.60 -1.79
C LEU A 25 5.54 0.29 -2.57
N VAL A 26 5.50 0.35 -3.90
CA VAL A 26 5.38 -0.85 -4.73
C VAL A 26 6.67 -1.65 -4.70
N LEU A 27 7.81 -1.04 -5.05
CA LEU A 27 9.05 -1.79 -5.27
C LEU A 27 9.71 -2.25 -3.96
N LEU A 28 9.65 -1.46 -2.89
CA LEU A 28 10.18 -1.89 -1.58
C LEU A 28 9.38 -3.04 -0.96
N ALA A 29 8.13 -3.26 -1.36
CA ALA A 29 7.32 -4.40 -0.94
C ALA A 29 7.68 -5.71 -1.70
N THR A 30 8.46 -5.65 -2.78
CA THR A 30 8.89 -6.82 -3.55
C THR A 30 10.21 -7.38 -3.03
N ASN A 31 10.39 -8.71 -3.11
CA ASN A 31 11.59 -9.38 -2.57
C ASN A 31 12.90 -8.97 -3.25
N ARG A 32 12.85 -8.51 -4.51
CA ARG A 32 14.03 -8.10 -5.30
C ARG A 32 13.97 -6.63 -5.69
N GLN A 33 13.04 -5.87 -5.14
CA GLN A 33 12.78 -4.48 -5.50
C GLN A 33 12.59 -4.30 -7.01
N SER A 34 11.97 -5.30 -7.64
CA SER A 34 11.70 -5.37 -9.07
C SER A 34 10.34 -5.99 -9.35
N LEU A 35 9.70 -5.55 -10.45
CA LEU A 35 8.39 -6.03 -10.87
C LEU A 35 8.23 -5.89 -12.38
N ASP A 36 7.53 -6.83 -13.01
CA ASP A 36 7.15 -6.72 -14.41
C ASP A 36 6.22 -5.50 -14.65
N GLU A 37 6.25 -4.98 -15.88
CA GLU A 37 5.55 -3.74 -16.23
C GLU A 37 4.05 -3.81 -15.95
N THR A 38 3.41 -4.92 -16.26
CA THR A 38 1.96 -5.09 -16.08
C THR A 38 1.57 -5.06 -14.61
N SER A 39 2.24 -5.88 -13.79
CA SER A 39 2.02 -5.93 -12.35
C SER A 39 2.37 -4.61 -11.68
N PHE A 40 3.43 -3.94 -12.13
CA PHE A 40 3.86 -2.66 -11.60
C PHE A 40 2.82 -1.55 -11.84
N LYS A 41 2.34 -1.41 -13.09
CA LYS A 41 1.27 -0.46 -13.43
C LYS A 41 -0.01 -0.72 -12.64
N GLN A 42 -0.45 -1.98 -12.59
CA GLN A 42 -1.66 -2.37 -11.88
C GLN A 42 -1.56 -2.05 -10.37
N GLN A 43 -0.39 -2.23 -9.76
CA GLN A 43 -0.21 -1.94 -8.35
C GLN A 43 -0.20 -0.43 -8.05
N ILE A 44 0.41 0.37 -8.92
CA ILE A 44 0.36 1.84 -8.83
C ILE A 44 -1.09 2.32 -8.93
N GLU A 45 -1.85 1.87 -9.93
CA GLU A 45 -3.27 2.23 -10.11
C GLU A 45 -4.12 1.83 -8.89
N LEU A 46 -3.86 0.66 -8.31
CA LEU A 46 -4.53 0.25 -7.08
C LEU A 46 -4.26 1.24 -5.94
N TYR A 47 -3.02 1.68 -5.76
CA TYR A 47 -2.66 2.60 -4.68
C TYR A 47 -3.24 4.00 -4.89
N ILE A 48 -3.27 4.49 -6.14
CA ILE A 48 -3.95 5.74 -6.50
C ILE A 48 -5.45 5.63 -6.16
N THR A 49 -6.09 4.52 -6.56
CA THR A 49 -7.50 4.27 -6.30
C THR A 49 -7.78 4.18 -4.80
N LEU A 50 -6.92 3.50 -4.04
CA LEU A 50 -7.03 3.38 -2.58
C LEU A 50 -7.02 4.75 -1.90
N ILE A 51 -6.03 5.57 -2.20
CA ILE A 51 -5.90 6.90 -1.60
C ILE A 51 -7.07 7.79 -1.99
N THR A 52 -7.45 7.80 -3.27
CA THR A 52 -8.57 8.61 -3.76
C THR A 52 -9.88 8.23 -3.08
N ASN A 53 -10.14 6.93 -2.89
CA ASN A 53 -11.38 6.46 -2.26
C ASN A 53 -11.43 6.68 -0.75
N LEU A 54 -10.31 6.49 -0.04
CA LEU A 54 -10.30 6.55 1.42
C LEU A 54 -10.03 7.95 1.97
N TYR A 55 -9.26 8.77 1.24
CA TYR A 55 -8.76 10.06 1.75
C TYR A 55 -9.06 11.25 0.85
N GLY A 56 -9.55 11.03 -0.37
CA GLY A 56 -9.85 12.08 -1.34
C GLY A 56 -8.76 12.32 -2.38
N ARG A 57 -9.17 12.90 -3.51
CA ARG A 57 -8.29 13.20 -4.65
C ARG A 57 -7.17 14.19 -4.31
N GLU A 58 -7.44 15.10 -3.38
CA GLU A 58 -6.50 16.12 -2.92
C GLU A 58 -5.28 15.55 -2.20
N LYS A 59 -5.33 14.28 -1.80
CA LYS A 59 -4.19 13.57 -1.21
C LYS A 59 -3.21 13.01 -2.24
N ILE A 60 -3.48 13.18 -3.54
CA ILE A 60 -2.59 12.74 -4.62
C ILE A 60 -2.14 13.96 -5.41
N SER A 61 -0.83 14.09 -5.65
CA SER A 61 -0.25 15.15 -6.47
C SER A 61 -0.65 15.02 -7.95
N ASP A 62 -0.66 16.12 -8.68
CA ASP A 62 -1.04 16.15 -10.10
C ASP A 62 -0.08 15.37 -11.02
N GLU A 63 1.14 15.09 -10.56
CA GLU A 63 2.12 14.26 -11.29
C GLU A 63 1.96 12.76 -11.06
N ALA A 64 1.00 12.35 -10.22
CA ALA A 64 0.75 10.96 -9.82
C ALA A 64 -0.69 10.51 -10.14
N LEU A 65 -1.27 10.97 -11.24
CA LEU A 65 -2.66 10.73 -11.62
C LEU A 65 -2.91 9.33 -12.19
N ASP A 66 -1.91 8.76 -12.83
CA ASP A 66 -1.95 7.44 -13.47
C ASP A 66 -0.57 6.80 -13.45
N ALA A 67 -0.52 5.49 -13.65
CA ALA A 67 0.74 4.73 -13.62
C ALA A 67 1.73 5.17 -14.72
N GLY A 68 1.25 5.57 -15.88
CA GLY A 68 2.11 6.04 -16.98
C GLY A 68 2.86 7.32 -16.62
N SER A 69 2.15 8.30 -16.07
CA SER A 69 2.70 9.56 -15.59
C SER A 69 3.72 9.33 -14.46
N VAL A 70 3.39 8.46 -13.50
CA VAL A 70 4.29 8.08 -12.40
C VAL A 70 5.59 7.47 -12.92
N ILE A 71 5.52 6.50 -13.83
CA ILE A 71 6.69 5.82 -14.41
C ILE A 71 7.55 6.81 -15.16
N SER A 72 6.95 7.59 -16.07
CA SER A 72 7.64 8.59 -16.88
C SER A 72 8.37 9.62 -16.01
N ARG A 73 7.73 10.08 -14.95
CA ARG A 73 8.32 11.02 -13.98
C ARG A 73 9.57 10.45 -13.32
N LEU A 74 9.53 9.20 -12.82
CA LEU A 74 10.67 8.62 -12.14
C LEU A 74 11.81 8.24 -13.10
N GLN A 75 11.50 7.83 -14.31
CA GLN A 75 12.53 7.62 -15.35
C GLN A 75 13.23 8.94 -15.69
N THR A 76 12.49 10.03 -15.84
CA THR A 76 13.04 11.37 -16.08
C THR A 76 13.95 11.83 -14.92
N LEU A 77 13.61 11.48 -13.67
CA LEU A 77 14.42 11.79 -12.49
C LEU A 77 15.63 10.83 -12.32
N GLY A 78 15.74 9.77 -13.13
CA GLY A 78 16.77 8.75 -12.98
C GLY A 78 16.61 7.86 -11.75
N LEU A 79 15.42 7.83 -11.14
CA LEU A 79 15.12 7.09 -9.92
C LEU A 79 14.49 5.72 -10.18
N LEU A 80 14.17 5.38 -11.41
CA LEU A 80 13.58 4.11 -11.82
C LEU A 80 14.35 3.55 -13.00
N GLN A 81 14.89 2.35 -12.84
CA GLN A 81 15.57 1.61 -13.90
C GLN A 81 14.61 0.63 -14.56
N SER A 82 14.92 0.24 -15.81
CA SER A 82 14.18 -0.83 -16.49
C SER A 82 15.08 -1.60 -17.44
N ASP A 83 14.84 -2.91 -17.52
CA ASP A 83 15.46 -3.81 -18.49
C ASP A 83 14.39 -4.53 -19.30
N GLU A 84 14.73 -4.87 -20.56
CA GLU A 84 13.91 -5.71 -21.41
C GLU A 84 14.36 -7.17 -21.24
N GLU A 85 13.44 -7.99 -20.73
CA GLU A 85 13.62 -9.42 -20.53
C GLU A 85 12.82 -10.21 -21.59
N ASP A 86 13.06 -11.52 -21.73
CA ASP A 86 12.35 -12.38 -22.69
C ASP A 86 10.82 -12.39 -22.49
N PHE A 87 10.36 -12.13 -21.26
CA PHE A 87 8.95 -12.06 -20.88
C PHE A 87 8.38 -10.62 -20.84
N GLY A 88 9.16 -9.59 -21.22
CA GLY A 88 8.76 -8.19 -21.25
C GLY A 88 9.61 -7.30 -20.34
N ARG A 89 9.19 -6.03 -20.23
CA ARG A 89 9.92 -5.05 -19.44
C ARG A 89 9.76 -5.28 -17.94
N VAL A 90 10.87 -5.13 -17.20
CA VAL A 90 10.94 -5.18 -15.75
C VAL A 90 11.46 -3.86 -15.22
N TYR A 91 10.76 -3.30 -14.23
CA TYR A 91 11.19 -2.12 -13.49
C TYR A 91 11.86 -2.51 -12.18
N PHE A 92 12.92 -1.78 -11.80
CA PHE A 92 13.66 -2.06 -10.56
C PHE A 92 14.34 -0.81 -9.99
N LEU A 93 14.74 -0.92 -8.72
CA LEU A 93 15.55 0.09 -8.04
C LEU A 93 17.01 -0.40 -7.95
N ASP A 94 17.95 0.50 -8.20
CA ASP A 94 19.33 0.25 -7.81
C ASP A 94 19.51 0.34 -6.27
N PRO A 95 20.57 -0.23 -5.69
CA PRO A 95 20.76 -0.29 -4.24
C PRO A 95 20.81 1.09 -3.56
N PHE A 96 21.37 2.09 -4.21
CA PHE A 96 21.45 3.44 -3.65
C PHE A 96 20.07 4.11 -3.65
N THR A 97 19.36 4.05 -4.76
CA THR A 97 17.99 4.56 -4.88
C THR A 97 17.05 3.87 -3.90
N SER A 98 17.21 2.57 -3.63
CA SER A 98 16.41 1.83 -2.66
C SER A 98 16.48 2.42 -1.25
N VAL A 99 17.65 2.85 -0.81
CA VAL A 99 17.82 3.52 0.50
C VAL A 99 17.07 4.85 0.51
N LEU A 100 17.20 5.64 -0.55
CA LEU A 100 16.48 6.91 -0.70
C LEU A 100 14.95 6.69 -0.68
N MET A 101 14.47 5.67 -1.40
CA MET A 101 13.04 5.34 -1.46
C MET A 101 12.43 4.99 -0.11
N THR A 102 13.19 4.45 0.83
CA THR A 102 12.73 4.19 2.20
C THR A 102 12.27 5.48 2.90
N TRP A 103 12.95 6.59 2.69
CA TRP A 103 12.53 7.89 3.24
C TRP A 103 11.20 8.36 2.63
N TYR A 104 11.05 8.22 1.32
CA TYR A 104 9.80 8.59 0.65
C TYR A 104 8.63 7.70 1.07
N GLN A 105 8.85 6.40 1.24
CA GLN A 105 7.85 5.49 1.76
C GLN A 105 7.37 5.91 3.16
N ASN A 106 8.31 6.21 4.06
CA ASN A 106 8.00 6.57 5.45
C ASN A 106 7.15 7.83 5.57
N ASN A 107 7.25 8.77 4.62
CA ASN A 107 6.46 10.00 4.64
C ASN A 107 4.96 9.76 4.49
N ILE A 108 4.55 8.66 3.84
CA ILE A 108 3.15 8.40 3.51
C ILE A 108 2.65 7.03 3.99
N ILE A 109 3.48 6.25 4.66
CA ILE A 109 3.15 4.88 5.09
C ILE A 109 1.90 4.84 5.98
N HIS A 110 1.64 5.88 6.76
CA HIS A 110 0.47 6.01 7.62
C HIS A 110 -0.85 5.96 6.84
N LEU A 111 -0.89 6.44 5.58
CA LEU A 111 -2.07 6.37 4.71
C LEU A 111 -2.37 4.95 4.22
N PHE A 112 -1.38 4.07 4.19
CA PHE A 112 -1.50 2.69 3.75
C PHE A 112 -1.55 1.68 4.90
N ALA A 113 -1.25 2.12 6.11
CA ALA A 113 -1.03 1.25 7.26
C ALA A 113 -2.23 0.35 7.57
N LEU A 114 -3.45 0.91 7.58
CA LEU A 114 -4.66 0.15 7.87
C LEU A 114 -4.96 -0.87 6.78
N ALA A 115 -4.83 -0.49 5.51
CA ALA A 115 -5.03 -1.39 4.38
C ALA A 115 -3.97 -2.52 4.37
N SER A 116 -2.72 -2.20 4.69
CA SER A 116 -1.66 -3.19 4.84
C SER A 116 -1.91 -4.16 5.99
N LEU A 117 -2.32 -3.66 7.16
CA LEU A 117 -2.68 -4.50 8.31
C LEU A 117 -3.80 -5.48 7.99
N ILE A 118 -4.91 -4.99 7.45
CA ILE A 118 -6.08 -5.82 7.11
C ILE A 118 -5.68 -6.86 6.06
N SER A 119 -4.96 -6.45 5.02
CA SER A 119 -4.47 -7.37 3.98
C SER A 119 -3.56 -8.45 4.56
N LYS A 120 -2.66 -8.10 5.48
CA LYS A 120 -1.76 -9.05 6.15
C LYS A 120 -2.52 -10.07 7.01
N LEU A 121 -3.55 -9.63 7.72
CA LEU A 121 -4.41 -10.52 8.50
C LEU A 121 -5.15 -11.52 7.61
N ILE A 122 -5.59 -11.10 6.43
CA ILE A 122 -6.31 -11.95 5.46
C ILE A 122 -5.35 -12.92 4.76
N VAL A 123 -4.21 -12.44 4.25
CA VAL A 123 -3.23 -13.27 3.52
C VAL A 123 -2.63 -14.35 4.40
N ASN A 124 -2.36 -14.05 5.68
CA ASN A 124 -1.77 -15.00 6.62
C ASN A 124 -2.75 -16.09 7.09
N ARG A 125 -4.03 -15.96 6.81
CA ARG A 125 -5.04 -16.97 7.16
C ARG A 125 -5.30 -17.90 5.98
N ARG A 126 -5.18 -19.22 6.24
CA ARG A 126 -5.48 -20.26 5.24
C ARG A 126 -6.98 -20.56 5.14
N LEU A 127 -7.74 -20.15 6.14
CA LEU A 127 -9.17 -20.41 6.26
C LEU A 127 -9.96 -19.12 6.19
N LYS A 128 -11.23 -19.24 5.78
CA LYS A 128 -12.22 -18.17 5.81
C LYS A 128 -12.23 -17.49 7.19
N LEU A 129 -12.17 -16.17 7.19
CA LEU A 129 -12.19 -15.34 8.41
C LEU A 129 -13.54 -14.66 8.52
N GLU A 130 -14.21 -14.79 9.64
CA GLU A 130 -15.43 -14.05 9.95
C GLU A 130 -15.12 -12.54 10.02
N ILE A 131 -15.97 -11.72 9.41
CA ILE A 131 -15.80 -10.26 9.35
C ILE A 131 -15.68 -9.66 10.77
N ASP A 132 -16.56 -10.07 11.68
CA ASP A 132 -16.55 -9.57 13.07
C ASP A 132 -15.24 -9.91 13.81
N LYS A 133 -14.67 -11.08 13.53
CA LYS A 133 -13.36 -11.46 14.09
C LYS A 133 -12.24 -10.62 13.52
N LEU A 134 -12.27 -10.36 12.21
CA LEU A 134 -11.28 -9.48 11.58
C LEU A 134 -11.34 -8.08 12.18
N LEU A 135 -12.53 -7.49 12.27
CA LEU A 135 -12.72 -6.15 12.84
C LEU A 135 -12.18 -6.07 14.27
N LYS A 136 -12.55 -7.03 15.14
CA LYS A 136 -12.04 -7.09 16.51
C LYS A 136 -10.52 -7.23 16.59
N VAL A 137 -9.91 -8.09 15.78
CA VAL A 137 -8.45 -8.26 15.75
C VAL A 137 -7.77 -6.98 15.25
N THR A 138 -8.33 -6.32 14.24
CA THR A 138 -7.81 -5.04 13.75
C THR A 138 -7.88 -3.96 14.82
N GLU A 139 -8.99 -3.85 15.56
CA GLU A 139 -9.16 -2.91 16.67
C GLU A 139 -8.15 -3.14 17.81
N VAL A 140 -7.76 -4.39 18.07
CA VAL A 140 -6.75 -4.72 19.08
C VAL A 140 -5.34 -4.38 18.64
N ILE A 141 -5.03 -4.53 17.35
CA ILE A 141 -3.68 -4.32 16.82
C ILE A 141 -3.44 -2.86 16.40
N SER A 142 -4.45 -2.17 15.88
CA SER A 142 -4.30 -0.81 15.34
C SER A 142 -3.68 0.19 16.33
N PRO A 143 -3.93 0.18 17.66
CA PRO A 143 -3.31 1.12 18.58
C PRO A 143 -1.78 1.05 18.64
N TYR A 144 -1.19 -0.11 18.36
CA TYR A 144 0.27 -0.25 18.30
C TYR A 144 0.84 0.48 17.07
N ILE A 145 0.17 0.31 15.92
CA ILE A 145 0.54 0.99 14.67
C ILE A 145 0.28 2.50 14.76
N GLU A 146 -0.85 2.89 15.34
CA GLU A 146 -1.20 4.30 15.59
C GLU A 146 -0.12 5.02 16.41
N LYS A 147 0.40 4.36 17.45
CA LYS A 147 1.47 4.90 18.28
C LYS A 147 2.77 5.06 17.51
N GLU A 148 3.14 4.06 16.71
CA GLU A 148 4.37 4.07 15.92
C GLU A 148 4.34 5.11 14.80
N LEU A 149 3.22 5.21 14.09
CA LEU A 149 3.06 6.11 12.94
C LEU A 149 2.48 7.49 13.29
N SER A 150 2.19 7.75 14.58
CA SER A 150 1.56 9.01 15.04
C SER A 150 0.26 9.34 14.27
N THR A 151 -0.58 8.34 14.05
CA THR A 151 -1.88 8.43 13.37
C THR A 151 -2.99 7.91 14.26
N LYS A 152 -4.23 7.97 13.78
CA LYS A 152 -5.42 7.44 14.46
C LYS A 152 -6.33 6.78 13.44
N PHE A 153 -6.95 5.65 13.82
CA PHE A 153 -7.93 4.95 13.00
C PHE A 153 -9.25 4.83 13.76
N SER A 154 -10.32 5.29 13.16
CA SER A 154 -11.68 5.06 13.67
C SER A 154 -12.18 3.66 13.26
N GLN A 155 -13.24 3.19 13.92
CA GLN A 155 -13.94 1.99 13.47
C GLN A 155 -14.49 2.14 12.04
N GLN A 156 -14.86 3.36 11.66
CA GLN A 156 -15.34 3.64 10.32
C GLN A 156 -14.21 3.50 9.28
N ASP A 157 -12.99 3.92 9.59
CA ASP A 157 -11.84 3.75 8.70
C ASP A 157 -11.55 2.26 8.45
N ILE A 158 -11.64 1.42 9.49
CA ILE A 158 -11.48 -0.03 9.38
C ILE A 158 -12.55 -0.61 8.42
N ARG A 159 -13.82 -0.23 8.59
CA ARG A 159 -14.93 -0.69 7.74
C ARG A 159 -14.78 -0.20 6.30
N ASN A 160 -14.45 1.07 6.11
CA ASN A 160 -14.25 1.65 4.78
C ASN A 160 -13.09 0.97 4.05
N THR A 161 -11.99 0.68 4.75
CA THR A 161 -10.84 -0.02 4.18
C THR A 161 -11.21 -1.44 3.78
N LEU A 162 -11.92 -2.19 4.61
CA LEU A 162 -12.38 -3.53 4.28
C LEU A 162 -13.34 -3.50 3.07
N HIS A 163 -14.27 -2.55 3.05
CA HIS A 163 -15.19 -2.37 1.92
C HIS A 163 -14.44 -2.06 0.62
N PHE A 164 -13.41 -1.23 0.67
CA PHE A 164 -12.54 -0.95 -0.47
C PHE A 164 -11.89 -2.24 -1.01
N LEU A 165 -11.33 -3.08 -0.14
CA LEU A 165 -10.68 -4.32 -0.53
C LEU A 165 -11.65 -5.31 -1.19
N ILE A 166 -12.88 -5.41 -0.68
CA ILE A 166 -13.94 -6.25 -1.25
C ILE A 166 -14.40 -5.70 -2.60
N SER A 167 -14.71 -4.41 -2.69
CA SER A 167 -15.22 -3.76 -3.90
C SER A 167 -14.23 -3.78 -5.07
N ASN A 168 -12.92 -3.86 -4.78
CA ASN A 168 -11.87 -4.00 -5.78
C ASN A 168 -11.45 -5.47 -6.03
N ASN A 169 -12.23 -6.44 -5.56
CA ASN A 169 -11.97 -7.88 -5.71
C ASN A 169 -10.61 -8.34 -5.17
N LEU A 170 -10.02 -7.59 -4.25
CA LEU A 170 -8.79 -7.98 -3.55
C LEU A 170 -9.08 -9.00 -2.44
N VAL A 171 -10.31 -9.00 -1.96
CA VAL A 171 -10.84 -9.92 -0.95
C VAL A 171 -12.18 -10.44 -1.44
N ILE A 172 -12.42 -11.72 -1.22
CA ILE A 172 -13.69 -12.39 -1.55
C ILE A 172 -14.52 -12.49 -0.28
N GLU A 173 -15.74 -11.94 -0.34
CA GLU A 173 -16.75 -12.11 0.70
C GLU A 173 -17.68 -13.25 0.31
N GLU A 174 -17.89 -14.20 1.23
CA GLU A 174 -18.73 -15.38 1.00
C GLU A 174 -19.31 -15.89 2.34
N ASP A 175 -20.61 -16.07 2.41
CA ASP A 175 -21.34 -16.59 3.60
C ASP A 175 -20.91 -15.92 4.92
N GLY A 176 -20.88 -14.59 4.97
CA GLY A 176 -20.57 -13.82 6.18
C GLY A 176 -19.10 -13.86 6.62
N GLY A 177 -18.22 -14.37 5.77
CA GLY A 177 -16.78 -14.36 5.99
C GLY A 177 -16.02 -13.90 4.77
N ILE A 178 -14.73 -13.69 4.93
CA ILE A 178 -13.82 -13.19 3.92
C ILE A 178 -12.63 -14.13 3.76
N ARG A 179 -12.09 -14.18 2.56
CA ARG A 179 -10.87 -14.91 2.22
C ARG A 179 -10.07 -14.20 1.13
N PRO A 180 -8.77 -14.47 1.00
CA PRO A 180 -8.03 -13.99 -0.15
C PRO A 180 -8.51 -14.69 -1.43
N PRO A 181 -8.29 -14.10 -2.62
CA PRO A 181 -8.45 -14.78 -3.90
C PRO A 181 -7.54 -16.01 -4.00
N ALA A 182 -7.80 -16.89 -4.98
CA ALA A 182 -6.89 -17.98 -5.28
C ALA A 182 -5.49 -17.45 -5.67
N ARG A 183 -4.43 -18.18 -5.33
CA ARG A 183 -3.04 -17.74 -5.64
C ARG A 183 -2.76 -17.55 -7.13
N THR A 184 -3.53 -18.20 -7.99
CA THR A 184 -3.47 -18.05 -9.44
C THR A 184 -4.18 -16.78 -9.95
N ASN A 185 -4.95 -16.12 -9.10
CA ASN A 185 -5.62 -14.87 -9.44
C ASN A 185 -4.65 -13.69 -9.28
N PRO A 186 -4.52 -12.79 -10.27
CA PRO A 186 -3.66 -11.61 -10.18
C PRO A 186 -3.94 -10.73 -8.95
N ASN A 187 -5.19 -10.67 -8.50
CA ASN A 187 -5.56 -9.91 -7.30
C ASN A 187 -4.95 -10.46 -6.01
N TYR A 188 -4.57 -11.75 -5.96
CA TYR A 188 -3.84 -12.30 -4.82
C TYR A 188 -2.47 -11.63 -4.69
N SER A 189 -1.71 -11.53 -5.78
CA SER A 189 -0.39 -10.87 -5.79
C SER A 189 -0.49 -9.40 -5.40
N ARG A 190 -1.53 -8.70 -5.87
CA ARG A 190 -1.80 -7.30 -5.52
C ARG A 190 -2.10 -7.13 -4.03
N LEU A 191 -2.93 -8.01 -3.45
CA LEU A 191 -3.23 -8.03 -2.02
C LEU A 191 -1.98 -8.38 -1.20
N GLU A 192 -1.18 -9.34 -1.67
CA GLU A 192 0.07 -9.73 -1.02
C GLU A 192 1.08 -8.58 -0.97
N LEU A 193 1.27 -7.83 -2.07
CA LEU A 193 2.12 -6.64 -2.09
C LEU A 193 1.63 -5.58 -1.10
N LEU A 194 0.33 -5.31 -1.08
CA LEU A 194 -0.27 -4.38 -0.11
C LEU A 194 0.00 -4.83 1.33
N SER A 195 -0.08 -6.13 1.61
CA SER A 195 0.16 -6.70 2.94
C SER A 195 1.61 -6.54 3.45
N LYS A 196 2.56 -6.30 2.55
CA LYS A 196 4.00 -6.18 2.87
C LYS A 196 4.45 -4.75 3.19
N ILE A 197 3.61 -3.74 2.97
CA ILE A 197 3.99 -2.32 3.19
C ILE A 197 4.45 -2.08 4.64
N LEU A 198 3.77 -2.65 5.63
CA LEU A 198 4.14 -2.57 7.05
C LEU A 198 5.16 -3.64 7.48
N SER A 199 5.63 -4.49 6.59
CA SER A 199 6.66 -5.48 6.94
C SER A 199 8.01 -4.80 6.89
N PRO A 200 8.86 -4.92 7.94
CA PRO A 200 10.23 -4.46 7.82
C PRO A 200 10.87 -5.20 6.63
N SER A 201 11.54 -4.44 5.77
CA SER A 201 12.37 -5.01 4.71
C SER A 201 13.52 -5.74 5.40
N VAL A 202 13.45 -7.08 5.44
CA VAL A 202 14.55 -7.92 5.90
C VAL A 202 15.35 -8.36 4.67
#